data_911c141fd42e25cb444c3a3d9e07fc20
#
_entry.id   911c141fd42e25cb444c3a3d9e07fc20
#
_cell.length_a   1.000
_cell.length_b   1.000
_cell.length_c   1.000
_cell.angle_alpha   90.00
_cell.angle_beta   90.00
_cell.angle_gamma   90.00
#
_symmetry.space_group_name_H-M   'P 1'
#
loop_
_entity.id
_entity.type
_entity.pdbx_description
1 polymer ?
#
loop_
_entity_poly.entity_id
_entity_poly.type
_entity_poly.pdbx_seq_one_letter_code
_entity_poly.pdbx_strand_id
1 'polypeptide(L)'
;MYSVEDIRAQFPILAAEVYGKPLVYLDNAATTQKPRCVIQAIEDAYYSANANVHRGVHYLSQIATEHHEAARRRVADFIGAPSAEGLIFTRGTTEAINLVASSAGEAFVSAGDEIIISTMEHHSNIVPWQMMCERRGAHLRVIPLTPAGEIDMDAYRSLLSERTRLVAVAHVSNVLGTVNPVAEITRLAHEAGALVLIDGAQAIAHTRADVEAIGADFYAFSAHKIYGPTGIGALYGRPEVLDRMPPYMGGGEMIERVTFEKTTYNSLPFKFEAGTPDYVGSTAFARALDFVTELGIEAIAAQEEDLLHYATARLKSEFPDSFILGEAPNKGGILSFGIGEIHPFDLGTLLDRMGIAIRTGHHCAEPLLASYGHQAVARASFGLYNTREEVDRFFDALHRVVPMLS
;
A
#
# COMPACT_ATOMS: atom_id res chain seq x y z
N MET A 1 18.42 11.79 -12.94
CA MET A 1 18.81 10.66 -12.08
C MET A 1 19.41 11.27 -10.83
N TYR A 2 18.92 10.94 -9.63
CA TYR A 2 19.44 11.47 -8.37
C TYR A 2 20.72 10.69 -7.94
N SER A 3 21.55 11.28 -7.08
CA SER A 3 22.66 10.56 -6.43
C SER A 3 22.11 9.69 -5.30
N VAL A 4 22.24 8.37 -5.41
CA VAL A 4 21.78 7.43 -4.37
C VAL A 4 22.53 7.65 -3.06
N GLU A 5 23.81 8.01 -3.09
CA GLU A 5 24.64 8.30 -1.92
C GLU A 5 24.11 9.52 -1.14
N ASP A 6 23.82 10.62 -1.85
CA ASP A 6 23.25 11.83 -1.24
C ASP A 6 21.88 11.56 -0.62
N ILE A 7 21.07 10.72 -1.27
CA ILE A 7 19.77 10.30 -0.75
C ILE A 7 19.93 9.41 0.48
N ARG A 8 20.82 8.42 0.46
CA ARG A 8 21.09 7.55 1.62
C ARG A 8 21.47 8.35 2.87
N ALA A 9 22.21 9.44 2.72
CA ALA A 9 22.59 10.32 3.83
C ALA A 9 21.37 10.96 4.54
N GLN A 10 20.21 11.02 3.88
CA GLN A 10 18.95 11.48 4.47
C GLN A 10 18.30 10.43 5.38
N PHE A 11 18.77 9.16 5.35
CA PHE A 11 18.21 8.03 6.11
C PHE A 11 19.22 7.51 7.14
N PRO A 12 19.33 8.11 8.34
CA PRO A 12 20.37 7.77 9.33
C PRO A 12 20.42 6.30 9.72
N ILE A 13 19.27 5.61 9.72
CA ILE A 13 19.17 4.19 10.07
C ILE A 13 19.96 3.28 9.13
N LEU A 14 20.17 3.70 7.88
CA LEU A 14 20.94 2.91 6.90
C LEU A 14 22.45 2.87 7.20
N ALA A 15 22.92 3.70 8.13
CA ALA A 15 24.28 3.66 8.66
C ALA A 15 24.40 2.76 9.91
N ALA A 16 23.31 2.12 10.35
CA ALA A 16 23.33 1.24 11.51
C ALA A 16 24.10 -0.06 11.24
N GLU A 17 24.64 -0.62 12.30
CA GLU A 17 25.21 -1.96 12.30
C GLU A 17 24.29 -2.96 13.02
N VAL A 18 24.09 -4.12 12.41
CA VAL A 18 23.32 -5.24 12.95
C VAL A 18 24.28 -6.42 13.16
N TYR A 19 24.44 -6.87 14.41
CA TYR A 19 25.42 -7.89 14.79
C TYR A 19 26.86 -7.56 14.35
N GLY A 20 27.25 -6.26 14.39
CA GLY A 20 28.56 -5.78 13.94
C GLY A 20 28.77 -5.85 12.42
N LYS A 21 27.69 -5.88 11.65
CA LYS A 21 27.69 -5.84 10.20
C LYS A 21 26.90 -4.61 9.74
N PRO A 22 27.35 -3.90 8.69
CA PRO A 22 26.54 -2.81 8.11
C PRO A 22 25.18 -3.33 7.65
N LEU A 23 24.10 -2.61 7.99
CA LEU A 23 22.74 -2.96 7.59
C LEU A 23 22.58 -2.95 6.06
N VAL A 24 21.95 -4.01 5.53
CA VAL A 24 21.35 -4.05 4.19
C VAL A 24 19.85 -4.25 4.38
N TYR A 25 19.06 -3.22 4.08
CA TYR A 25 17.61 -3.24 4.30
C TYR A 25 16.87 -3.49 2.98
N LEU A 26 16.35 -4.71 2.82
CA LEU A 26 15.63 -5.19 1.64
C LEU A 26 14.19 -5.63 1.97
N ASP A 27 13.53 -5.00 2.96
CA ASP A 27 12.13 -5.26 3.32
C ASP A 27 11.23 -4.04 3.11
N ASN A 28 11.47 -3.29 2.03
CA ASN A 28 10.75 -2.04 1.71
C ASN A 28 9.27 -2.25 1.41
N ALA A 29 8.88 -3.39 0.83
CA ALA A 29 7.48 -3.74 0.58
C ALA A 29 6.66 -3.99 1.88
N ALA A 30 7.33 -4.19 3.03
CA ALA A 30 6.66 -4.19 4.33
C ALA A 30 6.52 -2.77 4.88
N THR A 31 7.61 -2.03 4.97
CA THR A 31 7.65 -0.60 5.34
C THR A 31 8.95 0.01 4.84
N THR A 32 8.94 1.22 4.33
CA THR A 32 10.15 1.95 3.96
C THR A 32 10.80 2.60 5.17
N GLN A 33 12.10 2.94 5.10
CA GLN A 33 12.75 3.80 6.09
C GLN A 33 12.32 5.26 5.92
N LYS A 34 12.57 6.11 6.93
CA LYS A 34 12.07 7.49 6.98
C LYS A 34 13.23 8.48 6.83
N PRO A 35 13.13 9.44 5.90
CA PRO A 35 14.16 10.48 5.76
C PRO A 35 14.08 11.48 6.93
N ARG A 36 15.19 12.16 7.20
CA ARG A 36 15.29 13.19 8.27
C ARG A 36 14.19 14.22 8.21
N CYS A 37 13.83 14.69 7.01
CA CYS A 37 12.82 15.71 6.84
C CYS A 37 11.43 15.31 7.33
N VAL A 38 11.09 14.02 7.24
CA VAL A 38 9.82 13.48 7.74
C VAL A 38 9.81 13.41 9.27
N ILE A 39 10.93 12.96 9.87
CA ILE A 39 11.06 12.94 11.33
C ILE A 39 11.04 14.37 11.87
N GLN A 40 11.76 15.30 11.22
CA GLN A 40 11.76 16.72 11.61
C GLN A 40 10.35 17.33 11.55
N ALA A 41 9.54 16.98 10.52
CA ALA A 41 8.18 17.49 10.44
C ALA A 41 7.30 17.02 11.61
N ILE A 42 7.53 15.80 12.14
CA ILE A 42 6.84 15.29 13.34
C ILE A 42 7.26 16.12 14.58
N GLU A 43 8.57 16.33 14.76
CA GLU A 43 9.10 17.12 15.87
C GLU A 43 8.58 18.57 15.83
N ASP A 44 8.64 19.21 14.67
CA ASP A 44 8.19 20.59 14.46
C ASP A 44 6.69 20.73 14.76
N ALA A 45 5.87 19.78 14.32
CA ALA A 45 4.43 19.78 14.57
C ALA A 45 4.13 19.74 16.09
N TYR A 46 4.83 18.90 16.85
CA TYR A 46 4.64 18.83 18.30
C TYR A 46 5.22 20.04 19.04
N TYR A 47 6.37 20.54 18.62
CA TYR A 47 7.03 21.64 19.36
C TYR A 47 6.45 23.02 19.06
N SER A 48 5.87 23.23 17.86
CA SER A 48 5.47 24.56 17.41
C SER A 48 3.98 24.75 17.14
N ALA A 49 3.22 23.68 16.89
CA ALA A 49 1.82 23.76 16.42
C ALA A 49 0.88 22.73 17.07
N ASN A 50 1.24 22.19 18.23
CA ASN A 50 0.43 21.17 18.90
C ASN A 50 -0.85 21.73 19.48
N ALA A 51 -1.98 21.51 18.80
CA ALA A 51 -3.33 21.84 19.28
C ALA A 51 -4.39 20.99 18.57
N ASN A 52 -5.58 20.84 19.18
CA ASN A 52 -6.69 20.20 18.48
C ASN A 52 -7.10 21.04 17.27
N VAL A 53 -7.46 20.35 16.19
CA VAL A 53 -7.80 20.95 14.88
C VAL A 53 -9.31 21.25 14.78
N HIS A 54 -9.69 22.12 13.85
CA HIS A 54 -11.03 22.53 13.41
C HIS A 54 -11.89 23.29 14.44
N ARG A 55 -11.82 22.97 15.74
CA ARG A 55 -12.76 23.49 16.74
C ARG A 55 -12.19 24.58 17.67
N GLY A 56 -10.88 24.76 17.66
CA GLY A 56 -10.25 25.78 18.51
C GLY A 56 -10.27 27.17 17.87
N VAL A 57 -10.61 28.17 18.68
CA VAL A 57 -10.62 29.59 18.24
C VAL A 57 -9.28 30.32 18.50
N HIS A 58 -8.30 29.61 19.05
CA HIS A 58 -6.98 30.18 19.40
C HIS A 58 -5.94 29.88 18.29
N TYR A 59 -4.88 30.70 18.29
CA TYR A 59 -3.84 30.70 17.25
C TYR A 59 -3.28 29.29 16.93
N LEU A 60 -2.87 28.52 17.95
CA LEU A 60 -2.28 27.19 17.74
C LEU A 60 -3.24 26.23 17.04
N SER A 61 -4.55 26.29 17.38
CA SER A 61 -5.55 25.45 16.70
C SER A 61 -5.73 25.84 15.24
N GLN A 62 -5.67 27.13 14.91
CA GLN A 62 -5.73 27.61 13.53
C GLN A 62 -4.54 27.09 12.72
N ILE A 63 -3.33 27.22 13.24
CA ILE A 63 -2.10 26.74 12.57
C ILE A 63 -2.14 25.21 12.40
N ALA A 64 -2.51 24.45 13.43
CA ALA A 64 -2.62 23.00 13.32
C ALA A 64 -3.66 22.58 12.28
N THR A 65 -4.81 23.29 12.21
CA THR A 65 -5.84 23.07 11.19
C THR A 65 -5.32 23.38 9.79
N GLU A 66 -4.64 24.52 9.61
CA GLU A 66 -4.05 24.88 8.33
C GLU A 66 -3.04 23.85 7.83
N HIS A 67 -2.19 23.32 8.70
CA HIS A 67 -1.23 22.28 8.35
C HIS A 67 -1.93 20.97 7.99
N HIS A 68 -2.94 20.55 8.76
CA HIS A 68 -3.69 19.32 8.50
C HIS A 68 -4.43 19.37 7.17
N GLU A 69 -5.13 20.49 6.89
CA GLU A 69 -5.88 20.65 5.64
C GLU A 69 -4.96 20.91 4.43
N ALA A 70 -3.80 21.55 4.63
CA ALA A 70 -2.78 21.64 3.59
C ALA A 70 -2.21 20.25 3.25
N ALA A 71 -2.00 19.40 4.26
CA ALA A 71 -1.59 18.01 4.05
C ALA A 71 -2.64 17.22 3.26
N ARG A 72 -3.94 17.40 3.57
CA ARG A 72 -5.03 16.77 2.81
C ARG A 72 -4.99 17.14 1.33
N ARG A 73 -4.87 18.44 1.03
CA ARG A 73 -4.72 18.92 -0.36
C ARG A 73 -3.50 18.33 -1.03
N ARG A 74 -2.35 18.30 -0.32
CA ARG A 74 -1.11 17.75 -0.86
C ARG A 74 -1.20 16.25 -1.19
N VAL A 75 -1.89 15.47 -0.34
CA VAL A 75 -2.13 14.05 -0.59
C VAL A 75 -3.07 13.85 -1.79
N ALA A 76 -4.13 14.65 -1.88
CA ALA A 76 -5.06 14.65 -3.03
C ALA A 76 -4.33 14.97 -4.34
N ASP A 77 -3.54 16.04 -4.35
CA ASP A 77 -2.75 16.46 -5.53
C ASP A 77 -1.77 15.39 -5.98
N PHE A 78 -1.14 14.68 -5.02
CA PHE A 78 -0.15 13.63 -5.32
C PHE A 78 -0.74 12.47 -6.13
N ILE A 79 -1.99 12.12 -5.84
CA ILE A 79 -2.69 11.03 -6.54
C ILE A 79 -3.57 11.51 -7.70
N GLY A 80 -3.48 12.79 -8.10
CA GLY A 80 -4.30 13.36 -9.16
C GLY A 80 -5.79 13.40 -8.84
N ALA A 81 -6.17 13.52 -7.56
CA ALA A 81 -7.57 13.65 -7.18
C ALA A 81 -8.12 15.03 -7.55
N PRO A 82 -9.33 15.13 -8.13
CA PRO A 82 -9.88 16.40 -8.59
C PRO A 82 -10.27 17.35 -7.44
N SER A 83 -10.46 16.82 -6.24
CA SER A 83 -10.81 17.58 -5.04
C SER A 83 -10.31 16.88 -3.77
N ALA A 84 -9.92 17.67 -2.77
CA ALA A 84 -9.59 17.16 -1.43
C ALA A 84 -10.82 16.68 -0.63
N GLU A 85 -12.04 17.00 -1.07
CA GLU A 85 -13.29 16.51 -0.45
C GLU A 85 -13.42 14.99 -0.52
N GLY A 86 -12.84 14.36 -1.55
CA GLY A 86 -12.79 12.90 -1.70
C GLY A 86 -11.69 12.24 -0.89
N LEU A 87 -10.82 13.00 -0.20
CA LEU A 87 -9.70 12.42 0.55
C LEU A 87 -10.02 12.31 2.04
N ILE A 88 -10.01 11.09 2.54
CA ILE A 88 -10.29 10.73 3.94
C ILE A 88 -9.00 10.20 4.54
N PHE A 89 -8.55 10.77 5.67
CA PHE A 89 -7.44 10.21 6.43
C PHE A 89 -7.90 8.98 7.22
N THR A 90 -7.09 7.93 7.17
CA THR A 90 -7.29 6.67 7.88
C THR A 90 -6.00 6.27 8.59
N ARG A 91 -6.03 5.22 9.41
CA ARG A 91 -4.80 4.67 10.02
C ARG A 91 -3.93 3.89 9.03
N GLY A 92 -4.37 3.73 7.79
CA GLY A 92 -3.68 3.04 6.71
C GLY A 92 -4.65 2.32 5.78
N THR A 93 -4.10 1.65 4.76
CA THR A 93 -4.85 0.93 3.73
C THR A 93 -5.87 -0.07 4.30
N THR A 94 -5.50 -0.79 5.36
CA THR A 94 -6.41 -1.77 5.98
C THR A 94 -7.67 -1.11 6.49
N GLU A 95 -7.59 0.03 7.19
CA GLU A 95 -8.77 0.75 7.64
C GLU A 95 -9.55 1.35 6.47
N ALA A 96 -8.86 1.90 5.46
CA ALA A 96 -9.48 2.43 4.25
C ALA A 96 -10.37 1.39 3.55
N ILE A 97 -9.85 0.17 3.36
CA ILE A 97 -10.61 -0.92 2.74
C ILE A 97 -11.78 -1.37 3.65
N ASN A 98 -11.58 -1.45 4.97
CA ASN A 98 -12.65 -1.78 5.93
C ASN A 98 -13.76 -0.72 5.92
N LEU A 99 -13.42 0.57 5.82
CA LEU A 99 -14.38 1.65 5.68
C LEU A 99 -15.25 1.44 4.44
N VAL A 100 -14.63 1.18 3.27
CA VAL A 100 -15.38 0.93 2.04
C VAL A 100 -16.22 -0.35 2.17
N ALA A 101 -15.65 -1.45 2.65
CA ALA A 101 -16.37 -2.72 2.82
C ALA A 101 -17.58 -2.59 3.76
N SER A 102 -17.46 -1.77 4.81
CA SER A 102 -18.58 -1.51 5.73
C SER A 102 -19.63 -0.59 5.10
N SER A 103 -19.23 0.63 4.72
CA SER A 103 -20.16 1.70 4.33
C SER A 103 -20.69 1.51 2.91
N ALA A 104 -19.86 1.14 1.91
CA ALA A 104 -20.34 0.82 0.58
C ALA A 104 -21.11 -0.51 0.56
N GLY A 105 -20.68 -1.50 1.37
CA GLY A 105 -21.43 -2.74 1.56
C GLY A 105 -22.84 -2.51 2.06
N GLU A 106 -23.02 -1.57 3.00
CA GLU A 106 -24.37 -1.20 3.48
C GLU A 106 -25.19 -0.46 2.41
N ALA A 107 -24.57 0.46 1.70
CA ALA A 107 -25.26 1.33 0.75
C ALA A 107 -25.62 0.65 -0.59
N PHE A 108 -24.77 -0.26 -1.08
CA PHE A 108 -24.83 -0.72 -2.47
C PHE A 108 -24.95 -2.24 -2.64
N VAL A 109 -24.74 -3.04 -1.59
CA VAL A 109 -24.70 -4.52 -1.70
C VAL A 109 -25.91 -5.15 -1.06
N SER A 110 -26.58 -6.05 -1.79
CA SER A 110 -27.73 -6.83 -1.37
C SER A 110 -27.44 -8.32 -1.43
N ALA A 111 -28.34 -9.13 -0.84
CA ALA A 111 -28.21 -10.59 -0.89
C ALA A 111 -28.21 -11.11 -2.35
N GLY A 112 -27.28 -11.99 -2.64
CA GLY A 112 -27.04 -12.55 -3.97
C GLY A 112 -26.19 -11.71 -4.91
N ASP A 113 -25.79 -10.50 -4.53
CA ASP A 113 -24.82 -9.71 -5.26
C ASP A 113 -23.41 -10.30 -5.18
N GLU A 114 -22.53 -9.87 -6.07
CA GLU A 114 -21.18 -10.43 -6.22
C GLU A 114 -20.11 -9.33 -6.01
N ILE A 115 -19.06 -9.70 -5.27
CA ILE A 115 -17.85 -8.89 -5.09
C ILE A 115 -16.71 -9.64 -5.77
N ILE A 116 -15.94 -8.97 -6.61
CA ILE A 116 -14.81 -9.56 -7.31
C ILE A 116 -13.50 -9.06 -6.73
N ILE A 117 -12.61 -9.99 -6.37
CA ILE A 117 -11.22 -9.73 -5.99
C ILE A 117 -10.29 -10.58 -6.86
N SER A 118 -8.97 -10.37 -6.77
CA SER A 118 -8.02 -11.25 -7.45
C SER A 118 -7.37 -12.27 -6.49
N THR A 119 -6.74 -13.30 -7.05
CA THR A 119 -5.97 -14.30 -6.27
C THR A 119 -4.74 -13.66 -5.58
N MET A 120 -4.20 -12.55 -6.10
CA MET A 120 -2.98 -11.94 -5.58
C MET A 120 -3.19 -10.95 -4.44
N GLU A 121 -4.41 -10.82 -3.92
CA GLU A 121 -4.73 -9.79 -2.93
C GLU A 121 -4.04 -10.01 -1.59
N HIS A 122 -3.62 -8.91 -0.96
CA HIS A 122 -3.22 -8.89 0.44
C HIS A 122 -4.44 -9.20 1.34
N HIS A 123 -4.23 -9.81 2.50
CA HIS A 123 -5.32 -10.16 3.43
C HIS A 123 -6.24 -8.97 3.77
N SER A 124 -5.71 -7.75 3.80
CA SER A 124 -6.52 -6.54 4.00
C SER A 124 -7.49 -6.24 2.86
N ASN A 125 -7.27 -6.82 1.67
CA ASN A 125 -8.17 -6.73 0.52
C ASN A 125 -8.90 -8.06 0.22
N ILE A 126 -8.93 -8.98 1.18
CA ILE A 126 -9.72 -10.23 1.14
C ILE A 126 -10.71 -10.25 2.30
N VAL A 127 -10.20 -10.20 3.54
CA VAL A 127 -10.97 -10.44 4.77
C VAL A 127 -12.13 -9.45 4.94
N PRO A 128 -11.99 -8.14 4.73
CA PRO A 128 -13.11 -7.22 4.83
C PRO A 128 -14.27 -7.55 3.90
N TRP A 129 -13.96 -8.03 2.68
CA TRP A 129 -14.97 -8.44 1.71
C TRP A 129 -15.66 -9.74 2.11
N GLN A 130 -14.94 -10.74 2.65
CA GLN A 130 -15.54 -11.94 3.22
C GLN A 130 -16.52 -11.59 4.33
N MET A 131 -16.09 -10.78 5.29
CA MET A 131 -16.94 -10.33 6.41
C MET A 131 -18.17 -9.54 5.92
N MET A 132 -18.04 -8.73 4.89
CA MET A 132 -19.14 -7.98 4.29
C MET A 132 -20.09 -8.92 3.56
N CYS A 133 -19.59 -9.85 2.74
CA CYS A 133 -20.40 -10.85 2.04
C CYS A 133 -21.22 -11.70 3.02
N GLU A 134 -20.62 -12.17 4.12
CA GLU A 134 -21.32 -12.90 5.18
C GLU A 134 -22.48 -12.08 5.77
N ARG A 135 -22.23 -10.79 6.10
CA ARG A 135 -23.26 -9.91 6.67
C ARG A 135 -24.40 -9.58 5.71
N ARG A 136 -24.09 -9.45 4.41
CA ARG A 136 -25.03 -9.01 3.38
C ARG A 136 -25.67 -10.14 2.60
N GLY A 137 -25.20 -11.40 2.76
CA GLY A 137 -25.62 -12.55 1.93
C GLY A 137 -25.16 -12.44 0.48
N ALA A 138 -24.02 -11.76 0.25
CA ALA A 138 -23.38 -11.60 -1.05
C ALA A 138 -22.34 -12.71 -1.29
N HIS A 139 -21.79 -12.79 -2.49
CA HIS A 139 -20.84 -13.80 -2.90
C HIS A 139 -19.50 -13.19 -3.30
N LEU A 140 -18.40 -13.75 -2.76
CA LEU A 140 -17.05 -13.40 -3.19
C LEU A 140 -16.66 -14.22 -4.42
N ARG A 141 -16.17 -13.55 -5.46
CA ARG A 141 -15.62 -14.14 -6.69
C ARG A 141 -14.15 -13.80 -6.79
N VAL A 142 -13.35 -14.75 -7.30
CA VAL A 142 -11.89 -14.57 -7.36
C VAL A 142 -11.42 -14.72 -8.80
N ILE A 143 -10.71 -13.70 -9.30
CA ILE A 143 -10.06 -13.73 -10.61
C ILE A 143 -8.79 -14.59 -10.48
N PRO A 144 -8.62 -15.61 -11.32
CA PRO A 144 -7.38 -16.39 -11.38
C PRO A 144 -6.23 -15.57 -11.99
N LEU A 145 -5.03 -16.13 -11.89
CA LEU A 145 -3.82 -15.55 -12.48
C LEU A 145 -3.37 -16.38 -13.68
N THR A 146 -2.68 -15.73 -14.61
CA THR A 146 -1.91 -16.39 -15.66
C THR A 146 -0.67 -17.09 -15.06
N PRO A 147 -0.01 -18.00 -15.78
CA PRO A 147 1.24 -18.61 -15.32
C PRO A 147 2.36 -17.59 -15.04
N ALA A 148 2.33 -16.42 -15.68
CA ALA A 148 3.29 -15.33 -15.42
C ALA A 148 3.01 -14.55 -14.13
N GLY A 149 1.85 -14.79 -13.48
CA GLY A 149 1.43 -14.08 -12.28
C GLY A 149 0.75 -12.74 -12.58
N GLU A 150 0.10 -12.61 -13.73
CA GLU A 150 -0.76 -11.49 -14.10
C GLU A 150 -2.23 -11.84 -13.86
N ILE A 151 -3.08 -10.85 -13.69
CA ILE A 151 -4.55 -11.07 -13.67
C ILE A 151 -4.99 -11.65 -15.02
N ASP A 152 -5.72 -12.78 -14.99
CA ASP A 152 -6.34 -13.32 -16.18
C ASP A 152 -7.55 -12.46 -16.61
N MET A 153 -7.31 -11.59 -17.59
CA MET A 153 -8.31 -10.62 -18.05
C MET A 153 -9.48 -11.28 -18.78
N ASP A 154 -9.32 -12.47 -19.37
CA ASP A 154 -10.42 -13.18 -20.01
C ASP A 154 -11.32 -13.85 -18.97
N ALA A 155 -10.72 -14.45 -17.94
CA ALA A 155 -11.46 -14.91 -16.78
C ALA A 155 -12.18 -13.76 -16.06
N TYR A 156 -11.52 -12.60 -15.89
CA TYR A 156 -12.13 -11.41 -15.31
C TYR A 156 -13.39 -10.97 -16.08
N ARG A 157 -13.30 -10.84 -17.41
CA ARG A 157 -14.47 -10.50 -18.25
C ARG A 157 -15.62 -11.49 -18.07
N SER A 158 -15.29 -12.78 -17.93
CA SER A 158 -16.29 -13.85 -17.75
C SER A 158 -16.95 -13.82 -16.37
N LEU A 159 -16.29 -13.28 -15.35
CA LEU A 159 -16.84 -13.14 -14.00
C LEU A 159 -17.78 -11.94 -13.84
N LEU A 160 -17.63 -10.91 -14.69
CA LEU A 160 -18.50 -9.73 -14.64
C LEU A 160 -19.94 -10.10 -15.03
N SER A 161 -20.90 -9.67 -14.22
CA SER A 161 -22.32 -9.94 -14.40
C SER A 161 -23.18 -8.78 -13.90
N GLU A 162 -24.47 -8.81 -14.19
CA GLU A 162 -25.45 -7.83 -13.65
C GLU A 162 -25.53 -7.83 -12.10
N ARG A 163 -25.00 -8.87 -11.45
CA ARG A 163 -24.92 -8.98 -9.98
C ARG A 163 -23.61 -8.40 -9.41
N THR A 164 -22.62 -8.14 -10.24
CA THR A 164 -21.37 -7.55 -9.77
C THR A 164 -21.61 -6.12 -9.25
N ARG A 165 -21.28 -5.87 -7.98
CA ARG A 165 -21.47 -4.55 -7.33
C ARG A 165 -20.16 -3.86 -7.05
N LEU A 166 -19.10 -4.61 -6.80
CA LEU A 166 -17.79 -4.04 -6.49
C LEU A 166 -16.69 -4.97 -6.98
N VAL A 167 -15.63 -4.36 -7.51
CA VAL A 167 -14.36 -5.01 -7.85
C VAL A 167 -13.27 -4.39 -6.98
N ALA A 168 -12.50 -5.22 -6.26
CA ALA A 168 -11.42 -4.73 -5.40
C ALA A 168 -10.12 -5.47 -5.72
N VAL A 169 -9.14 -4.75 -6.29
CA VAL A 169 -7.88 -5.33 -6.76
C VAL A 169 -6.68 -4.48 -6.38
N ALA A 170 -5.53 -5.14 -6.18
CA ALA A 170 -4.26 -4.46 -5.96
C ALA A 170 -3.78 -3.79 -7.26
N HIS A 171 -3.23 -2.58 -7.15
CA HIS A 171 -2.52 -1.93 -8.25
C HIS A 171 -1.18 -2.62 -8.51
N VAL A 172 -0.43 -2.91 -7.42
CA VAL A 172 0.82 -3.68 -7.48
C VAL A 172 0.77 -4.78 -6.42
N SER A 173 1.07 -6.02 -6.81
CA SER A 173 1.12 -7.15 -5.88
C SER A 173 2.28 -7.02 -4.90
N ASN A 174 2.00 -7.18 -3.60
CA ASN A 174 3.03 -7.14 -2.55
C ASN A 174 3.93 -8.39 -2.50
N VAL A 175 3.60 -9.44 -3.24
CA VAL A 175 4.38 -10.69 -3.34
C VAL A 175 5.00 -10.82 -4.73
N LEU A 176 4.17 -10.75 -5.78
CA LEU A 176 4.64 -10.95 -7.15
C LEU A 176 5.38 -9.73 -7.71
N GLY A 177 5.08 -8.55 -7.18
CA GLY A 177 5.52 -7.27 -7.77
C GLY A 177 4.73 -6.87 -9.02
N THR A 178 3.90 -7.74 -9.58
CA THR A 178 3.12 -7.50 -10.80
C THR A 178 2.33 -6.19 -10.71
N VAL A 179 2.49 -5.34 -11.71
CA VAL A 179 1.72 -4.11 -11.89
C VAL A 179 0.48 -4.45 -12.73
N ASN A 180 -0.71 -4.29 -12.15
CA ASN A 180 -1.98 -4.65 -12.77
C ASN A 180 -2.53 -3.54 -13.68
N PRO A 181 -3.28 -3.89 -14.75
CA PRO A 181 -3.90 -2.95 -15.68
C PRO A 181 -5.17 -2.33 -15.09
N VAL A 182 -5.02 -1.58 -13.96
CA VAL A 182 -6.15 -1.12 -13.13
C VAL A 182 -7.12 -0.20 -13.88
N ALA A 183 -6.65 0.58 -14.86
CA ALA A 183 -7.53 1.41 -15.69
C ALA A 183 -8.45 0.57 -16.59
N GLU A 184 -7.95 -0.51 -17.20
CA GLU A 184 -8.77 -1.43 -17.98
C GLU A 184 -9.75 -2.21 -17.08
N ILE A 185 -9.28 -2.67 -15.93
CA ILE A 185 -10.12 -3.35 -14.93
C ILE A 185 -11.27 -2.44 -14.50
N THR A 186 -10.98 -1.17 -14.20
CA THR A 186 -11.98 -0.17 -13.81
C THR A 186 -13.01 0.06 -14.91
N ARG A 187 -12.55 0.27 -16.13
CA ARG A 187 -13.44 0.51 -17.28
C ARG A 187 -14.43 -0.66 -17.48
N LEU A 188 -13.93 -1.89 -17.45
CA LEU A 188 -14.77 -3.09 -17.61
C LEU A 188 -15.77 -3.28 -16.45
N ALA A 189 -15.36 -2.99 -15.22
CA ALA A 189 -16.24 -3.01 -14.05
C ALA A 189 -17.37 -1.97 -14.18
N HIS A 190 -17.06 -0.76 -14.60
CA HIS A 190 -18.05 0.31 -14.83
C HIS A 190 -19.03 -0.03 -15.94
N GLU A 191 -18.58 -0.69 -17.01
CA GLU A 191 -19.45 -1.20 -18.07
C GLU A 191 -20.47 -2.23 -17.55
N ALA A 192 -20.10 -2.99 -16.51
CA ALA A 192 -21.00 -3.91 -15.81
C ALA A 192 -21.82 -3.24 -14.68
N GLY A 193 -21.63 -1.94 -14.44
CA GLY A 193 -22.31 -1.17 -13.39
C GLY A 193 -21.73 -1.36 -11.97
N ALA A 194 -20.52 -1.89 -11.84
CA ALA A 194 -19.86 -2.14 -10.58
C ALA A 194 -18.94 -0.99 -10.16
N LEU A 195 -18.83 -0.72 -8.86
CA LEU A 195 -17.84 0.20 -8.27
C LEU A 195 -16.46 -0.49 -8.22
N VAL A 196 -15.39 0.32 -8.17
CA VAL A 196 -14.01 -0.18 -8.14
C VAL A 196 -13.21 0.41 -6.99
N LEU A 197 -12.63 -0.48 -6.17
CA LEU A 197 -11.60 -0.11 -5.19
C LEU A 197 -10.25 -0.63 -5.69
N ILE A 198 -9.27 0.27 -5.70
CA ILE A 198 -7.87 -0.07 -5.99
C ILE A 198 -7.05 -0.01 -4.71
N ASP A 199 -6.44 -1.15 -4.33
CA ASP A 199 -5.43 -1.18 -3.27
C ASP A 199 -4.09 -0.67 -3.85
N GLY A 200 -3.79 0.60 -3.57
CA GLY A 200 -2.58 1.28 -3.99
C GLY A 200 -1.42 1.16 -3.01
N ALA A 201 -1.52 0.32 -1.97
CA ALA A 201 -0.53 0.26 -0.89
C ALA A 201 0.91 0.02 -1.35
N GLN A 202 1.12 -0.82 -2.35
CA GLN A 202 2.45 -1.01 -2.95
C GLN A 202 2.72 0.01 -4.05
N ALA A 203 1.73 0.30 -4.88
CA ALA A 203 1.88 1.14 -6.06
C ALA A 203 2.37 2.56 -5.72
N ILE A 204 1.90 3.12 -4.60
CA ILE A 204 2.10 4.54 -4.26
C ILE A 204 3.59 4.96 -4.20
N ALA A 205 4.50 4.02 -3.92
CA ALA A 205 5.93 4.28 -3.86
C ALA A 205 6.68 3.97 -5.18
N HIS A 206 6.08 3.19 -6.08
CA HIS A 206 6.76 2.60 -7.24
C HIS A 206 6.22 3.10 -8.58
N THR A 207 5.01 3.66 -8.61
CA THR A 207 4.37 4.13 -9.84
C THR A 207 3.53 5.37 -9.59
N ARG A 208 3.33 6.16 -10.63
CA ARG A 208 2.44 7.29 -10.55
C ARG A 208 1.00 6.82 -10.35
N ALA A 209 0.40 7.18 -9.23
CA ALA A 209 -1.01 7.03 -9.01
C ALA A 209 -1.73 8.26 -9.59
N ASP A 210 -2.70 8.04 -10.48
CA ASP A 210 -3.57 9.08 -11.04
C ASP A 210 -4.99 8.52 -11.02
N VAL A 211 -5.74 8.88 -9.98
CA VAL A 211 -7.06 8.31 -9.71
C VAL A 211 -8.10 8.72 -10.76
N GLU A 212 -7.92 9.89 -11.40
CA GLU A 212 -8.76 10.32 -12.53
C GLU A 212 -8.49 9.48 -13.78
N ALA A 213 -7.21 9.30 -14.14
CA ALA A 213 -6.82 8.50 -15.29
C ALA A 213 -7.19 7.01 -15.11
N ILE A 214 -7.10 6.47 -13.90
CA ILE A 214 -7.56 5.12 -13.55
C ILE A 214 -9.09 5.03 -13.59
N GLY A 215 -9.78 6.11 -13.24
CA GLY A 215 -11.23 6.17 -13.10
C GLY A 215 -11.76 5.47 -11.85
N ALA A 216 -10.92 5.16 -10.86
CA ALA A 216 -11.31 4.41 -9.67
C ALA A 216 -12.35 5.14 -8.82
N ASP A 217 -13.32 4.41 -8.26
CA ASP A 217 -14.26 4.96 -7.30
C ASP A 217 -13.63 5.13 -5.94
N PHE A 218 -12.67 4.22 -5.60
CA PHE A 218 -11.90 4.26 -4.36
C PHE A 218 -10.43 3.89 -4.63
N TYR A 219 -9.50 4.59 -3.95
CA TYR A 219 -8.08 4.29 -3.96
C TYR A 219 -7.52 4.38 -2.55
N ALA A 220 -6.95 3.26 -2.04
CA ALA A 220 -6.50 3.15 -0.65
C ALA A 220 -4.98 2.97 -0.56
N PHE A 221 -4.31 3.71 0.35
CA PHE A 221 -2.86 3.59 0.53
C PHE A 221 -2.40 4.04 1.92
N SER A 222 -1.13 3.74 2.23
CA SER A 222 -0.53 3.99 3.56
C SER A 222 0.74 4.82 3.43
N ALA A 223 0.92 5.79 4.33
CA ALA A 223 2.09 6.65 4.35
C ALA A 223 3.40 5.89 4.60
N HIS A 224 3.38 4.85 5.46
CA HIS A 224 4.59 4.11 5.82
C HIS A 224 5.24 3.33 4.69
N LYS A 225 4.59 3.19 3.55
CA LYS A 225 5.15 2.54 2.35
C LYS A 225 5.76 3.53 1.36
N ILE A 226 5.44 4.82 1.51
CA ILE A 226 6.01 5.92 0.71
C ILE A 226 6.84 6.87 1.59
N TYR A 227 7.73 6.31 2.40
CA TYR A 227 8.69 7.05 3.24
C TYR A 227 8.07 7.92 4.35
N GLY A 228 6.75 7.91 4.49
CA GLY A 228 5.97 8.62 5.51
C GLY A 228 5.84 7.83 6.83
N PRO A 229 5.18 8.41 7.85
CA PRO A 229 5.03 7.78 9.17
C PRO A 229 4.12 6.55 9.15
N THR A 230 4.23 5.71 10.18
CA THR A 230 3.26 4.66 10.48
C THR A 230 2.00 5.24 11.12
N GLY A 231 0.90 4.49 11.06
CA GLY A 231 -0.34 4.87 11.75
C GLY A 231 -1.23 5.84 11.00
N ILE A 232 -0.83 6.26 9.80
CA ILE A 232 -1.64 7.10 8.91
C ILE A 232 -1.60 6.57 7.47
N GLY A 233 -2.70 6.77 6.76
CA GLY A 233 -2.89 6.54 5.35
C GLY A 233 -4.06 7.36 4.83
N ALA A 234 -4.49 7.08 3.62
CA ALA A 234 -5.59 7.77 2.99
C ALA A 234 -6.48 6.81 2.18
N LEU A 235 -7.74 7.18 2.13
CA LEU A 235 -8.73 6.69 1.19
C LEU A 235 -9.14 7.87 0.29
N TYR A 236 -8.90 7.76 -1.00
CA TYR A 236 -9.65 8.56 -1.96
C TYR A 236 -10.96 7.85 -2.27
N GLY A 237 -12.07 8.59 -2.30
CA GLY A 237 -13.35 8.15 -2.83
C GLY A 237 -13.97 9.23 -3.69
N ARG A 238 -14.67 8.86 -4.76
CA ARG A 238 -15.42 9.80 -5.57
C ARG A 238 -16.50 10.46 -4.71
N PRO A 239 -16.55 11.81 -4.63
CA PRO A 239 -17.46 12.50 -3.72
C PRO A 239 -18.93 12.07 -3.87
N GLU A 240 -19.41 11.88 -5.09
CA GLU A 240 -20.79 11.45 -5.35
C GLU A 240 -21.10 10.02 -4.90
N VAL A 241 -20.07 9.16 -4.75
CA VAL A 241 -20.21 7.81 -4.18
C VAL A 241 -20.19 7.89 -2.66
N LEU A 242 -19.22 8.64 -2.10
CA LEU A 242 -19.06 8.85 -0.66
C LEU A 242 -20.32 9.48 -0.04
N ASP A 243 -20.96 10.44 -0.70
CA ASP A 243 -22.19 11.09 -0.21
C ASP A 243 -23.33 10.11 0.03
N ARG A 244 -23.38 9.04 -0.78
CA ARG A 244 -24.42 8.00 -0.68
C ARG A 244 -24.12 6.95 0.39
N MET A 245 -22.88 6.88 0.88
CA MET A 245 -22.45 5.90 1.88
C MET A 245 -22.79 6.40 3.30
N PRO A 246 -23.25 5.52 4.21
CA PRO A 246 -23.37 5.88 5.62
C PRO A 246 -21.99 6.07 6.26
N PRO A 247 -21.89 6.80 7.40
CA PRO A 247 -20.65 6.90 8.15
C PRO A 247 -20.12 5.54 8.57
N TYR A 248 -18.79 5.42 8.63
CA TYR A 248 -18.10 4.20 9.08
C TYR A 248 -17.99 4.12 10.61
N MET A 249 -17.63 5.23 11.25
CA MET A 249 -17.52 5.36 12.71
C MET A 249 -18.30 6.56 13.18
N GLY A 250 -18.86 6.46 14.40
CA GLY A 250 -19.53 7.57 15.08
C GLY A 250 -18.65 8.20 16.16
N GLY A 251 -18.75 9.53 16.30
CA GLY A 251 -18.01 10.28 17.30
C GLY A 251 -18.15 11.78 17.14
N GLY A 252 -17.25 12.54 17.74
CA GLY A 252 -17.08 13.95 17.46
C GLY A 252 -16.52 14.17 16.06
N GLU A 253 -16.51 15.38 15.56
CA GLU A 253 -16.04 15.86 14.26
C GLU A 253 -16.96 15.47 13.09
N MET A 254 -17.35 14.20 12.96
CA MET A 254 -18.13 13.65 11.85
C MET A 254 -19.63 14.00 11.90
N ILE A 255 -20.09 14.69 12.93
CA ILE A 255 -21.49 15.09 13.15
C ILE A 255 -21.70 16.58 12.85
N GLU A 256 -22.87 16.91 12.31
CA GLU A 256 -23.39 18.29 12.21
C GLU A 256 -24.19 18.63 13.48
N ARG A 257 -25.19 17.77 13.83
CA ARG A 257 -26.03 17.95 15.01
C ARG A 257 -26.34 16.61 15.66
N VAL A 258 -26.31 16.58 16.98
CA VAL A 258 -26.70 15.41 17.82
C VAL A 258 -27.79 15.77 18.76
N THR A 259 -28.87 14.96 18.80
CA THR A 259 -29.86 14.90 19.85
C THR A 259 -29.99 13.47 20.35
N PHE A 260 -30.74 13.23 21.44
CA PHE A 260 -30.97 11.85 21.88
C PHE A 260 -31.80 11.03 20.88
N GLU A 261 -32.60 11.70 20.04
CA GLU A 261 -33.50 11.06 19.08
C GLU A 261 -32.84 10.88 17.70
N LYS A 262 -31.92 11.78 17.30
CA LYS A 262 -31.36 11.76 15.96
C LYS A 262 -30.02 12.47 15.88
N THR A 263 -29.14 11.96 14.99
CA THR A 263 -27.90 12.60 14.55
C THR A 263 -27.99 12.95 13.09
N THR A 264 -27.48 14.14 12.72
CA THR A 264 -27.14 14.51 11.33
C THR A 264 -25.60 14.55 11.20
N TYR A 265 -25.12 14.23 10.00
CA TYR A 265 -23.69 14.05 9.76
C TYR A 265 -23.10 15.24 9.04
N ASN A 266 -21.80 15.44 9.24
CA ASN A 266 -21.04 16.51 8.60
C ASN A 266 -20.87 16.25 7.09
N SER A 267 -20.45 17.28 6.34
CA SER A 267 -20.06 17.15 4.94
C SER A 267 -18.76 16.34 4.78
N LEU A 268 -18.46 15.95 3.54
CA LEU A 268 -17.18 15.34 3.17
C LEU A 268 -16.03 16.33 3.39
N PRO A 269 -14.84 15.85 3.75
CA PRO A 269 -14.50 14.46 4.11
C PRO A 269 -14.85 14.10 5.58
N PHE A 270 -15.24 15.07 6.39
CA PHE A 270 -15.40 14.96 7.86
C PHE A 270 -16.43 13.91 8.28
N LYS A 271 -17.43 13.62 7.44
CA LYS A 271 -18.40 12.54 7.65
C LYS A 271 -17.76 11.17 7.97
N PHE A 272 -16.53 10.93 7.50
CA PHE A 272 -15.80 9.69 7.69
C PHE A 272 -14.62 9.78 8.66
N GLU A 273 -14.38 10.95 9.25
CA GLU A 273 -13.26 11.20 10.18
C GLU A 273 -13.81 11.48 11.59
N ALA A 274 -14.00 10.42 12.38
CA ALA A 274 -14.54 10.53 13.73
C ALA A 274 -13.43 10.70 14.77
N GLY A 275 -13.58 11.70 15.66
CA GLY A 275 -12.64 11.99 16.74
C GLY A 275 -11.52 12.94 16.32
N THR A 276 -10.56 13.17 17.22
CA THR A 276 -9.38 13.99 16.91
C THR A 276 -8.48 13.26 15.90
N PRO A 277 -8.21 13.84 14.71
CA PRO A 277 -7.39 13.18 13.70
C PRO A 277 -5.90 13.20 14.06
N ASP A 278 -5.11 12.37 13.38
CA ASP A 278 -3.65 12.41 13.43
C ASP A 278 -3.12 13.57 12.57
N TYR A 279 -3.21 14.81 13.09
CA TYR A 279 -2.75 16.01 12.38
C TYR A 279 -1.21 16.10 12.31
N VAL A 280 -0.50 15.44 13.22
CA VAL A 280 0.98 15.35 13.17
C VAL A 280 1.40 14.37 12.07
N GLY A 281 0.79 13.19 12.04
CA GLY A 281 1.04 12.20 11.00
C GLY A 281 0.68 12.70 9.61
N SER A 282 -0.43 13.44 9.43
CA SER A 282 -0.81 13.99 8.13
C SER A 282 0.20 15.03 7.63
N THR A 283 0.70 15.91 8.51
CA THR A 283 1.74 16.90 8.18
C THR A 283 3.03 16.20 7.74
N ALA A 284 3.46 15.17 8.47
CA ALA A 284 4.64 14.39 8.13
C ALA A 284 4.44 13.56 6.85
N PHE A 285 3.22 13.07 6.60
CA PHE A 285 2.87 12.39 5.35
C PHE A 285 3.02 13.32 4.15
N ALA A 286 2.47 14.52 4.21
CA ALA A 286 2.65 15.52 3.15
C ALA A 286 4.13 15.80 2.88
N ARG A 287 4.97 15.93 3.94
CA ARG A 287 6.42 16.12 3.77
C ARG A 287 7.11 14.93 3.09
N ALA A 288 6.65 13.69 3.35
CA ALA A 288 7.15 12.52 2.63
C ALA A 288 6.81 12.58 1.14
N LEU A 289 5.60 13.02 0.79
CA LEU A 289 5.18 13.19 -0.61
C LEU A 289 5.97 14.31 -1.32
N ASP A 290 6.30 15.39 -0.61
CA ASP A 290 7.19 16.43 -1.14
C ASP A 290 8.56 15.85 -1.47
N PHE A 291 9.16 15.10 -0.53
CA PHE A 291 10.44 14.44 -0.71
C PHE A 291 10.45 13.52 -1.94
N VAL A 292 9.41 12.68 -2.11
CA VAL A 292 9.28 11.78 -3.28
C VAL A 292 9.09 12.59 -4.57
N THR A 293 8.31 13.66 -4.52
CA THR A 293 8.07 14.53 -5.70
C THR A 293 9.35 15.27 -6.13
N GLU A 294 10.15 15.74 -5.17
CA GLU A 294 11.44 16.40 -5.45
C GLU A 294 12.42 15.45 -6.16
N LEU A 295 12.36 14.13 -5.86
CA LEU A 295 13.18 13.11 -6.52
C LEU A 295 12.63 12.66 -7.87
N GLY A 296 11.32 12.66 -8.04
CA GLY A 296 10.60 12.13 -9.18
C GLY A 296 10.33 10.63 -9.08
N ILE A 297 9.04 10.27 -9.13
CA ILE A 297 8.60 8.86 -8.98
C ILE A 297 9.16 7.96 -10.09
N GLU A 298 9.29 8.48 -11.30
CA GLU A 298 9.85 7.76 -12.45
C GLU A 298 11.34 7.44 -12.25
N ALA A 299 12.10 8.34 -11.60
CA ALA A 299 13.50 8.10 -11.28
C ALA A 299 13.67 7.07 -10.17
N ILE A 300 12.74 7.05 -9.20
CA ILE A 300 12.68 6.02 -8.15
C ILE A 300 12.36 4.66 -8.77
N ALA A 301 11.32 4.58 -9.60
CA ALA A 301 10.93 3.34 -10.28
C ALA A 301 12.07 2.77 -11.13
N ALA A 302 12.80 3.62 -11.90
CA ALA A 302 13.92 3.19 -12.72
C ALA A 302 15.09 2.64 -11.89
N GLN A 303 15.38 3.22 -10.72
CA GLN A 303 16.39 2.72 -9.79
C GLN A 303 16.00 1.34 -9.22
N GLU A 304 14.76 1.18 -8.82
CA GLU A 304 14.25 -0.07 -8.27
C GLU A 304 14.18 -1.18 -9.32
N GLU A 305 13.80 -0.85 -10.54
CA GLU A 305 13.79 -1.76 -11.70
C GLU A 305 15.21 -2.26 -12.04
N ASP A 306 16.20 -1.36 -12.07
CA ASP A 306 17.61 -1.74 -12.28
C ASP A 306 18.10 -2.73 -11.23
N LEU A 307 17.82 -2.48 -9.96
CA LEU A 307 18.17 -3.37 -8.85
C LEU A 307 17.45 -4.72 -8.93
N LEU A 308 16.15 -4.71 -9.28
CA LEU A 308 15.37 -5.92 -9.47
C LEU A 308 15.92 -6.79 -10.61
N HIS A 309 16.22 -6.18 -11.75
CA HIS A 309 16.81 -6.88 -12.89
C HIS A 309 18.18 -7.47 -12.54
N TYR A 310 19.04 -6.69 -11.87
CA TYR A 310 20.34 -7.14 -11.43
C TYR A 310 20.26 -8.32 -10.45
N ALA A 311 19.41 -8.21 -9.41
CA ALA A 311 19.21 -9.28 -8.44
C ALA A 311 18.60 -10.54 -9.08
N THR A 312 17.61 -10.38 -9.97
CA THR A 312 16.97 -11.49 -10.69
C THR A 312 17.95 -12.25 -11.57
N ALA A 313 18.81 -11.54 -12.32
CA ALA A 313 19.81 -12.15 -13.16
C ALA A 313 20.83 -12.96 -12.34
N ARG A 314 21.30 -12.40 -11.23
CA ARG A 314 22.19 -13.09 -10.29
C ARG A 314 21.54 -14.34 -9.68
N LEU A 315 20.29 -14.22 -9.21
CA LEU A 315 19.60 -15.37 -8.61
C LEU A 315 19.50 -16.53 -9.61
N LYS A 316 19.07 -16.27 -10.84
CA LYS A 316 18.94 -17.30 -11.89
C LYS A 316 20.29 -17.92 -12.29
N SER A 317 21.36 -17.13 -12.33
CA SER A 317 22.69 -17.62 -12.75
C SER A 317 23.47 -18.31 -11.65
N GLU A 318 23.37 -17.83 -10.41
CA GLU A 318 24.20 -18.30 -9.29
C GLU A 318 23.52 -19.40 -8.46
N PHE A 319 22.16 -19.48 -8.52
CA PHE A 319 21.36 -20.47 -7.81
C PHE A 319 20.38 -21.17 -8.77
N PRO A 320 20.84 -22.15 -9.57
CA PRO A 320 20.01 -22.80 -10.61
C PRO A 320 18.77 -23.51 -10.05
N ASP A 321 18.80 -23.95 -8.80
CA ASP A 321 17.68 -24.61 -8.11
C ASP A 321 16.70 -23.59 -7.48
N SER A 322 16.88 -22.29 -7.74
CA SER A 322 15.96 -21.27 -7.27
C SER A 322 14.70 -21.18 -8.15
N PHE A 323 13.60 -20.77 -7.52
CA PHE A 323 12.39 -20.35 -8.22
C PHE A 323 12.03 -18.92 -7.84
N ILE A 324 11.33 -18.24 -8.73
CA ILE A 324 10.82 -16.87 -8.54
C ILE A 324 9.30 -16.91 -8.66
N LEU A 325 8.59 -16.25 -7.73
CA LEU A 325 7.15 -16.04 -7.86
C LEU A 325 6.88 -14.73 -8.63
N GLY A 326 6.07 -14.85 -9.68
CA GLY A 326 5.70 -13.73 -10.54
C GLY A 326 6.82 -13.32 -11.50
N GLU A 327 6.66 -13.69 -12.75
CA GLU A 327 7.55 -13.36 -13.86
C GLU A 327 6.86 -12.45 -14.90
N ALA A 328 5.90 -11.64 -14.44
CA ALA A 328 5.26 -10.62 -15.27
C ALA A 328 6.31 -9.62 -15.81
N PRO A 329 6.15 -9.13 -17.05
CA PRO A 329 7.13 -8.21 -17.66
C PRO A 329 7.14 -6.85 -16.97
N ASN A 330 6.02 -6.43 -16.36
CA ASN A 330 5.91 -5.15 -15.65
C ASN A 330 5.81 -5.41 -14.14
N LYS A 331 6.87 -5.07 -13.40
CA LYS A 331 6.99 -5.33 -11.95
C LYS A 331 7.54 -4.12 -11.21
N GLY A 332 7.03 -3.89 -9.99
CA GLY A 332 7.71 -3.07 -8.98
C GLY A 332 8.92 -3.79 -8.38
N GLY A 333 9.72 -3.10 -7.59
CA GLY A 333 11.00 -3.54 -7.02
C GLY A 333 10.90 -4.70 -6.00
N ILE A 334 10.24 -5.81 -6.37
CA ILE A 334 9.94 -6.96 -5.48
C ILE A 334 10.45 -8.25 -6.11
N LEU A 335 11.30 -8.99 -5.38
CA LEU A 335 11.81 -10.30 -5.72
C LEU A 335 11.38 -11.31 -4.64
N SER A 336 10.35 -12.11 -4.93
CA SER A 336 9.91 -13.23 -4.09
C SER A 336 10.45 -14.55 -4.65
N PHE A 337 11.15 -15.33 -3.83
CA PHE A 337 11.91 -16.48 -4.30
C PHE A 337 12.03 -17.58 -3.23
N GLY A 338 12.42 -18.76 -3.68
CA GLY A 338 12.95 -19.85 -2.87
C GLY A 338 14.20 -20.46 -3.50
N ILE A 339 14.97 -21.25 -2.75
CA ILE A 339 16.17 -21.95 -3.23
C ILE A 339 16.09 -23.40 -2.77
N GLY A 340 15.95 -24.35 -3.73
CA GLY A 340 15.79 -25.76 -3.44
C GLY A 340 14.70 -26.03 -2.40
N GLU A 341 14.99 -26.88 -1.43
CA GLU A 341 14.09 -27.25 -0.32
C GLU A 341 14.37 -26.42 0.96
N ILE A 342 15.18 -25.36 0.86
CA ILE A 342 15.54 -24.53 2.03
C ILE A 342 14.31 -23.81 2.55
N HIS A 343 14.03 -24.00 3.87
CA HIS A 343 12.91 -23.30 4.48
C HIS A 343 13.17 -21.79 4.56
N PRO A 344 12.28 -20.92 4.04
CA PRO A 344 12.52 -19.48 3.96
C PRO A 344 12.84 -18.81 5.30
N PHE A 345 12.28 -19.31 6.40
CA PHE A 345 12.54 -18.78 7.74
C PHE A 345 14.00 -18.99 8.16
N ASP A 346 14.58 -20.16 7.88
CA ASP A 346 15.97 -20.46 8.20
C ASP A 346 16.92 -19.60 7.37
N LEU A 347 16.60 -19.44 6.07
CA LEU A 347 17.32 -18.55 5.17
C LEU A 347 17.33 -17.11 5.71
N GLY A 348 16.15 -16.56 6.05
CA GLY A 348 16.02 -15.21 6.58
C GLY A 348 16.73 -15.01 7.91
N THR A 349 16.68 -16.01 8.81
CA THR A 349 17.34 -15.98 10.12
C THR A 349 18.87 -15.92 9.99
N LEU A 350 19.46 -16.68 9.08
CA LEU A 350 20.90 -16.64 8.87
C LEU A 350 21.37 -15.38 8.13
N LEU A 351 20.57 -14.87 7.20
CA LEU A 351 20.84 -13.58 6.52
C LEU A 351 20.80 -12.41 7.51
N ASP A 352 19.85 -12.41 8.45
CA ASP A 352 19.77 -11.39 9.51
C ASP A 352 21.06 -11.35 10.35
N ARG A 353 21.66 -12.52 10.69
CA ARG A 353 22.95 -12.60 11.36
C ARG A 353 24.11 -12.01 10.55
N MET A 354 23.92 -11.81 9.28
CA MET A 354 24.88 -11.17 8.38
C MET A 354 24.54 -9.69 8.09
N GLY A 355 23.56 -9.12 8.80
CA GLY A 355 23.13 -7.73 8.67
C GLY A 355 22.19 -7.48 7.49
N ILE A 356 21.57 -8.53 6.94
CA ILE A 356 20.70 -8.43 5.76
C ILE A 356 19.25 -8.69 6.15
N ALA A 357 18.42 -7.67 6.08
CA ALA A 357 17.00 -7.72 6.40
C ALA A 357 16.18 -8.00 5.14
N ILE A 358 15.64 -9.20 5.04
CA ILE A 358 14.60 -9.62 4.09
C ILE A 358 13.36 -10.10 4.85
N ARG A 359 12.25 -10.26 4.16
CA ARG A 359 11.05 -10.84 4.75
C ARG A 359 10.86 -12.29 4.33
N THR A 360 10.31 -13.12 5.24
CA THR A 360 9.98 -14.52 4.97
C THR A 360 8.56 -14.84 5.45
N GLY A 361 7.91 -15.82 4.83
CA GLY A 361 6.56 -16.25 5.18
C GLY A 361 5.57 -16.10 4.04
N HIS A 362 4.28 -16.00 4.37
CA HIS A 362 3.18 -15.86 3.39
C HIS A 362 2.89 -14.40 2.98
N HIS A 363 3.61 -13.41 3.54
CA HIS A 363 3.50 -11.97 3.22
C HIS A 363 2.07 -11.41 3.26
N CYS A 364 1.21 -11.95 4.13
CA CYS A 364 -0.23 -11.63 4.20
C CYS A 364 -0.98 -11.86 2.87
N ALA A 365 -0.56 -12.86 2.09
CA ALA A 365 -1.17 -13.30 0.83
C ALA A 365 -1.18 -14.85 0.75
N GLU A 366 -1.65 -15.50 1.82
CA GLU A 366 -1.65 -16.96 1.93
C GLU A 366 -2.38 -17.68 0.79
N PRO A 367 -3.57 -17.22 0.32
CA PRO A 367 -4.23 -17.84 -0.82
C PRO A 367 -3.42 -17.80 -2.12
N LEU A 368 -2.66 -16.70 -2.34
CA LEU A 368 -1.76 -16.59 -3.47
C LEU A 368 -0.66 -17.65 -3.41
N LEU A 369 0.05 -17.75 -2.27
CA LEU A 369 1.12 -18.72 -2.13
C LEU A 369 0.60 -20.16 -2.28
N ALA A 370 -0.57 -20.46 -1.72
CA ALA A 370 -1.22 -21.77 -1.85
C ALA A 370 -1.53 -22.11 -3.32
N SER A 371 -1.91 -21.12 -4.15
CA SER A 371 -2.14 -21.32 -5.59
C SER A 371 -0.87 -21.71 -6.38
N TYR A 372 0.30 -21.32 -5.86
CA TYR A 372 1.62 -21.73 -6.38
C TYR A 372 2.17 -23.00 -5.70
N GLY A 373 1.43 -23.61 -4.76
CA GLY A 373 1.87 -24.79 -4.02
C GLY A 373 2.89 -24.51 -2.90
N HIS A 374 3.02 -23.24 -2.48
CA HIS A 374 3.95 -22.83 -1.43
C HIS A 374 3.20 -22.37 -0.16
N GLN A 375 3.82 -22.60 1.01
CA GLN A 375 3.33 -22.06 2.29
C GLN A 375 4.06 -20.76 2.68
N ALA A 376 5.30 -20.63 2.26
CA ALA A 376 6.15 -19.49 2.56
C ALA A 376 7.19 -19.31 1.46
N VAL A 377 7.67 -18.07 1.29
CA VAL A 377 8.80 -17.71 0.43
C VAL A 377 9.65 -16.63 1.10
N ALA A 378 10.88 -16.45 0.62
CA ALA A 378 11.70 -15.29 0.92
C ALA A 378 11.33 -14.14 -0.04
N ARG A 379 11.36 -12.89 0.46
CA ARG A 379 11.11 -11.70 -0.35
C ARG A 379 12.16 -10.62 -0.05
N ALA A 380 12.93 -10.26 -1.05
CA ALA A 380 13.71 -9.03 -1.09
C ALA A 380 12.91 -7.94 -1.81
N SER A 381 12.91 -6.73 -1.29
CA SER A 381 12.23 -5.59 -1.90
C SER A 381 13.08 -4.34 -1.81
N PHE A 382 13.22 -3.66 -2.94
CA PHE A 382 14.10 -2.53 -3.12
C PHE A 382 13.37 -1.21 -2.86
N GLY A 383 14.11 -0.19 -2.45
CA GLY A 383 13.63 1.17 -2.28
C GLY A 383 14.66 2.15 -2.84
N LEU A 384 14.28 3.42 -2.93
CA LEU A 384 15.04 4.49 -3.58
C LEU A 384 16.50 4.67 -3.10
N TYR A 385 16.81 4.17 -1.92
CA TYR A 385 18.14 4.28 -1.29
C TYR A 385 19.00 3.00 -1.42
N ASN A 386 18.47 1.91 -1.98
CA ASN A 386 19.26 0.69 -2.14
C ASN A 386 20.28 0.82 -3.29
N THR A 387 21.36 0.06 -3.20
CA THR A 387 22.47 0.10 -4.13
C THR A 387 22.80 -1.27 -4.69
N ARG A 388 23.55 -1.34 -5.81
CA ARG A 388 24.04 -2.61 -6.36
C ARG A 388 25.02 -3.30 -5.40
N GLU A 389 25.83 -2.53 -4.65
CA GLU A 389 26.73 -3.08 -3.63
C GLU A 389 25.95 -3.77 -2.49
N GLU A 390 24.74 -3.29 -2.15
CA GLU A 390 23.88 -3.98 -1.21
C GLU A 390 23.34 -5.30 -1.79
N VAL A 391 23.01 -5.32 -3.08
CA VAL A 391 22.65 -6.55 -3.79
C VAL A 391 23.84 -7.51 -3.81
N ASP A 392 25.07 -7.04 -4.09
CA ASP A 392 26.27 -7.87 -4.06
C ASP A 392 26.47 -8.51 -2.68
N ARG A 393 26.36 -7.72 -1.62
CA ARG A 393 26.46 -8.22 -0.23
C ARG A 393 25.35 -9.24 0.10
N PHE A 394 24.16 -9.05 -0.42
CA PHE A 394 23.06 -10.01 -0.27
C PHE A 394 23.41 -11.35 -0.93
N PHE A 395 23.94 -11.34 -2.16
CA PHE A 395 24.35 -12.56 -2.85
C PHE A 395 25.59 -13.22 -2.23
N ASP A 396 26.57 -12.44 -1.77
CA ASP A 396 27.70 -12.96 -0.99
C ASP A 396 27.25 -13.67 0.28
N ALA A 397 26.21 -13.18 0.93
CA ALA A 397 25.60 -13.81 2.08
C ALA A 397 24.84 -15.09 1.70
N LEU A 398 24.08 -15.08 0.60
CA LEU A 398 23.41 -16.29 0.08
C LEU A 398 24.42 -17.41 -0.21
N HIS A 399 25.57 -17.10 -0.85
CA HIS A 399 26.64 -18.09 -1.10
C HIS A 399 27.22 -18.72 0.18
N ARG A 400 27.16 -18.02 1.30
CA ARG A 400 27.61 -18.56 2.60
C ARG A 400 26.50 -19.35 3.32
N VAL A 401 25.26 -18.87 3.23
CA VAL A 401 24.13 -19.40 3.99
C VAL A 401 23.55 -20.66 3.32
N VAL A 402 23.38 -20.65 2.00
CA VAL A 402 22.76 -21.76 1.24
C VAL A 402 23.47 -23.09 1.51
N PRO A 403 24.82 -23.21 1.41
CA PRO A 403 25.51 -24.46 1.71
C PRO A 403 25.41 -24.93 3.17
N MET A 404 24.99 -24.07 4.09
CA MET A 404 24.79 -24.43 5.51
C MET A 404 23.41 -25.04 5.75
N LEU A 405 22.47 -24.83 4.81
CA LEU A 405 21.07 -25.24 4.93
C LEU A 405 20.70 -26.35 3.91
N SER A 406 21.62 -26.68 2.99
CA SER A 406 21.46 -27.73 1.97
C SER A 406 21.80 -29.12 2.47
#